data_8134d01f51becbcc839cca3e4f47b251
#
_entry.id   8134d01f51becbcc839cca3e4f47b251
#
_cell.length_a   1.000
_cell.length_b   1.000
_cell.length_c   1.000
_cell.angle_alpha   90.00
_cell.angle_beta   90.00
_cell.angle_gamma   90.00
#
_symmetry.space_group_name_H-M   'P 1'
#
loop_
_entity.id
_entity.type
_entity.pdbx_description
1 polymer ?
#
loop_
_entity_poly.entity_id
_entity_poly.type
_entity_poly.pdbx_seq_one_letter_code
_entity_poly.pdbx_strand_id
1 'polypeptide(L)'
;MIIVNTKTGKSGKEGKVNVSINHYTSFQQVYNYPEMASVNDWADYWNEAATLIPGVSGFGENDPSQATPIGDISGIPEVDWQDLITRDGRIDNTDINISGNTGKTNYFISYNRFYQEGIIEGSGLERNSIRLNFDTKVNDKLRAGVRLALTDRRQEVNKVNFNQVYFNILPIRQIYDVNGNYTAVNPISGTTQRNPVSDINHRIRHRFVTNILANAYAEYNILPDLTLRTSVGTNLTFNKFNRYVPTVDPIRNLQGTGGKADVDHSRKTGVLNENTLTYSKEIGAHSFKILAGFTLQKDTFSDLGAGGQGSANDVVTFNNLALGAISTTNTIN
;
A
#
# COMPACT_ATOMS: atom_id res chain seq x y z
N MET A 1 25.79 -2.14 9.11
CA MET A 1 25.41 -0.78 8.65
C MET A 1 25.27 -0.82 7.13
N ILE A 2 24.14 -0.40 6.57
CA ILE A 2 23.93 -0.30 5.12
C ILE A 2 24.15 1.17 4.73
N ILE A 3 25.12 1.44 3.86
CA ILE A 3 25.39 2.79 3.33
C ILE A 3 24.83 2.86 1.91
N VAL A 4 23.89 3.78 1.69
CA VAL A 4 23.27 4.01 0.38
C VAL A 4 23.81 5.33 -0.19
N ASN A 5 24.55 5.24 -1.30
CA ASN A 5 25.00 6.40 -2.05
C ASN A 5 24.06 6.65 -3.24
N THR A 6 23.49 7.84 -3.31
CA THR A 6 22.62 8.24 -4.43
C THR A 6 23.46 8.85 -5.57
N LYS A 7 22.98 8.69 -6.81
CA LYS A 7 23.62 9.31 -8.00
C LYS A 7 23.59 10.84 -7.88
N THR A 8 24.71 11.48 -8.14
CA THR A 8 24.90 12.94 -7.96
C THR A 8 25.26 13.69 -9.24
N GLY A 9 25.37 13.00 -10.39
CA GLY A 9 25.83 13.62 -11.64
C GLY A 9 27.35 13.87 -11.75
N LYS A 10 28.12 13.57 -10.70
CA LYS A 10 29.60 13.83 -10.66
C LYS A 10 30.41 13.07 -11.70
N SER A 11 29.89 11.94 -12.22
CA SER A 11 30.58 11.08 -13.20
C SER A 11 30.47 11.57 -14.66
N GLY A 12 29.70 12.64 -14.92
CA GLY A 12 29.55 13.21 -16.26
C GLY A 12 30.77 14.07 -16.68
N LYS A 13 31.10 14.05 -17.99
CA LYS A 13 32.06 15.01 -18.53
C LYS A 13 31.49 16.42 -18.39
N GLU A 14 32.34 17.40 -18.08
CA GLU A 14 31.97 18.82 -17.97
C GLU A 14 31.29 19.31 -19.26
N GLY A 15 30.20 20.05 -19.11
CA GLY A 15 29.42 20.61 -20.21
C GLY A 15 28.49 19.62 -20.93
N LYS A 16 28.50 18.33 -20.54
CA LYS A 16 27.61 17.31 -21.16
C LYS A 16 26.40 17.02 -20.29
N VAL A 17 25.23 16.97 -20.96
CA VAL A 17 23.98 16.48 -20.38
C VAL A 17 23.80 15.03 -20.82
N ASN A 18 23.55 14.15 -19.87
CA ASN A 18 23.20 12.76 -20.12
C ASN A 18 21.70 12.58 -19.85
N VAL A 19 20.99 12.03 -20.82
CA VAL A 19 19.59 11.63 -20.71
C VAL A 19 19.49 10.14 -20.89
N SER A 20 18.79 9.45 -19.99
CA SER A 20 18.46 8.04 -20.17
C SER A 20 16.98 7.82 -19.94
N ILE A 21 16.37 7.00 -20.79
CA ILE A 21 14.99 6.57 -20.70
C ILE A 21 15.01 5.04 -20.69
N ASN A 22 14.37 4.45 -19.69
CA ASN A 22 14.17 3.01 -19.61
C ASN A 22 12.68 2.75 -19.43
N HIS A 23 12.19 1.77 -20.17
CA HIS A 23 10.81 1.29 -20.04
C HIS A 23 10.81 -0.22 -20.09
N TYR A 24 10.01 -0.84 -19.24
CA TYR A 24 9.69 -2.25 -19.38
C TYR A 24 8.23 -2.51 -19.03
N THR A 25 7.66 -3.52 -19.67
CA THR A 25 6.38 -4.13 -19.34
C THR A 25 6.64 -5.58 -18.95
N SER A 26 6.00 -6.05 -17.90
CA SER A 26 6.03 -7.45 -17.49
C SER A 26 4.62 -7.89 -17.06
N PHE A 27 4.43 -9.19 -17.03
CA PHE A 27 3.19 -9.82 -16.58
C PHE A 27 3.47 -10.66 -15.35
N GLN A 28 2.52 -10.72 -14.46
CA GLN A 28 2.54 -11.55 -13.26
C GLN A 28 1.28 -12.42 -13.24
N GLN A 29 1.43 -13.64 -12.81
CA GLN A 29 0.34 -14.59 -12.66
C GLN A 29 0.49 -15.33 -11.33
N VAL A 30 -0.57 -15.95 -10.87
CA VAL A 30 -0.48 -16.83 -9.71
C VAL A 30 0.31 -18.08 -10.12
N TYR A 31 1.41 -18.34 -9.41
CA TYR A 31 2.28 -19.48 -9.74
C TYR A 31 1.70 -20.81 -9.31
N ASN A 32 1.04 -20.86 -8.16
CA ASN A 32 0.47 -22.08 -7.61
C ASN A 32 -0.79 -21.75 -6.80
N TYR A 33 -1.86 -22.46 -7.09
CA TYR A 33 -3.08 -22.44 -6.31
C TYR A 33 -3.12 -23.67 -5.40
N PRO A 34 -3.57 -23.56 -4.15
CA PRO A 34 -4.03 -24.72 -3.41
C PRO A 34 -5.14 -25.40 -4.19
N GLU A 35 -5.08 -26.69 -4.37
CA GLU A 35 -6.20 -27.46 -4.90
C GLU A 35 -7.36 -27.38 -3.90
N MET A 36 -8.53 -26.95 -4.39
CA MET A 36 -9.74 -26.89 -3.59
C MET A 36 -10.53 -28.18 -3.79
N ALA A 37 -11.22 -28.62 -2.75
CA ALA A 37 -12.15 -29.73 -2.86
C ALA A 37 -13.24 -29.42 -3.88
N SER A 38 -13.49 -30.34 -4.79
CA SER A 38 -14.68 -30.26 -5.68
C SER A 38 -15.98 -30.35 -4.88
N VAL A 39 -17.10 -30.06 -5.52
CA VAL A 39 -18.42 -30.25 -4.89
C VAL A 39 -18.60 -31.69 -4.42
N ASN A 40 -18.15 -32.69 -5.20
CA ASN A 40 -18.26 -34.09 -4.86
C ASN A 40 -17.35 -34.48 -3.68
N ASP A 41 -16.06 -34.09 -3.72
CA ASP A 41 -15.13 -34.39 -2.63
C ASP A 41 -15.61 -33.76 -1.31
N TRP A 42 -16.14 -32.54 -1.40
CA TRP A 42 -16.67 -31.86 -0.23
C TRP A 42 -17.93 -32.56 0.31
N ALA A 43 -18.83 -33.01 -0.55
CA ALA A 43 -20.04 -33.73 -0.15
C ALA A 43 -19.71 -35.09 0.47
N ASP A 44 -18.75 -35.82 -0.11
CA ASP A 44 -18.29 -37.11 0.44
C ASP A 44 -17.69 -36.91 1.82
N TYR A 45 -16.81 -35.92 1.98
CA TYR A 45 -16.23 -35.57 3.29
C TYR A 45 -17.31 -35.18 4.32
N TRP A 46 -18.29 -34.39 3.91
CA TRP A 46 -19.39 -33.98 4.78
C TRP A 46 -20.25 -35.19 5.20
N ASN A 47 -20.63 -36.04 4.27
CA ASN A 47 -21.44 -37.23 4.52
C ASN A 47 -20.70 -38.22 5.44
N GLU A 48 -19.40 -38.41 5.22
CA GLU A 48 -18.56 -39.23 6.09
C GLU A 48 -18.52 -38.65 7.52
N ALA A 49 -18.25 -37.35 7.65
CA ALA A 49 -18.20 -36.69 8.96
C ALA A 49 -19.54 -36.79 9.71
N ALA A 50 -20.66 -36.62 9.03
CA ALA A 50 -22.00 -36.73 9.60
C ALA A 50 -22.35 -38.16 10.06
N THR A 51 -21.81 -39.17 9.43
CA THR A 51 -22.02 -40.58 9.82
C THR A 51 -21.09 -41.06 10.93
N LEU A 52 -19.86 -40.58 10.96
CA LEU A 52 -18.82 -41.03 11.89
C LEU A 52 -18.88 -40.30 13.23
N ILE A 53 -19.43 -39.10 13.30
CA ILE A 53 -19.43 -38.24 14.49
C ILE A 53 -20.88 -37.82 14.83
N PRO A 54 -21.69 -38.76 15.40
CA PRO A 54 -23.06 -38.42 15.78
C PRO A 54 -23.08 -37.29 16.83
N GLY A 55 -23.91 -36.27 16.61
CA GLY A 55 -24.07 -35.15 17.53
C GLY A 55 -22.99 -34.08 17.43
N VAL A 56 -22.03 -34.21 16.52
CA VAL A 56 -21.24 -33.08 16.06
C VAL A 56 -22.06 -32.35 15.01
N SER A 57 -22.31 -31.06 15.24
CA SER A 57 -22.84 -30.24 14.18
C SER A 57 -21.90 -30.38 13.01
N GLY A 58 -22.37 -31.00 11.99
CA GLY A 58 -21.68 -31.00 10.73
C GLY A 58 -21.35 -29.55 10.36
N PHE A 59 -20.52 -29.36 9.38
CA PHE A 59 -20.16 -28.03 8.94
C PHE A 59 -21.39 -27.13 8.81
N GLY A 60 -21.58 -26.28 9.81
CA GLY A 60 -22.55 -25.24 9.79
C GLY A 60 -23.92 -25.51 10.34
N GLU A 61 -24.17 -26.59 11.01
CA GLU A 61 -25.37 -26.73 11.79
C GLU A 61 -25.17 -26.17 13.20
N ASN A 62 -26.09 -25.29 13.63
CA ASN A 62 -26.11 -24.76 14.98
C ASN A 62 -26.61 -25.79 16.02
N ASP A 63 -27.13 -26.91 15.57
CA ASP A 63 -27.67 -27.99 16.39
C ASP A 63 -26.98 -29.32 16.06
N PRO A 64 -26.12 -29.82 16.98
CA PRO A 64 -25.43 -31.09 16.81
C PRO A 64 -26.36 -32.29 16.59
N SER A 65 -27.63 -32.18 17.00
CA SER A 65 -28.61 -33.25 16.84
C SER A 65 -29.24 -33.29 15.44
N GLN A 66 -28.95 -32.30 14.60
CA GLN A 66 -29.56 -32.16 13.25
C GLN A 66 -28.58 -32.36 12.11
N ALA A 67 -27.37 -32.88 12.36
CA ALA A 67 -26.42 -33.21 11.30
C ALA A 67 -27.05 -34.25 10.35
N THR A 68 -27.45 -33.79 9.19
CA THR A 68 -27.99 -34.66 8.13
C THR A 68 -26.99 -34.74 6.97
N PRO A 69 -26.79 -35.92 6.38
CA PRO A 69 -26.01 -36.04 5.17
C PRO A 69 -26.53 -35.09 4.10
N ILE A 70 -25.63 -34.58 3.28
CA ILE A 70 -26.02 -33.80 2.10
C ILE A 70 -26.79 -34.69 1.16
N GLY A 71 -27.95 -34.21 0.70
CA GLY A 71 -28.77 -34.92 -0.28
C GLY A 71 -28.14 -34.91 -1.69
N ASP A 72 -28.97 -35.11 -2.70
CA ASP A 72 -28.54 -35.04 -4.08
C ASP A 72 -27.99 -33.67 -4.45
N ILE A 73 -26.68 -33.62 -4.78
CA ILE A 73 -25.97 -32.44 -5.26
C ILE A 73 -25.90 -32.36 -6.79
N SER A 74 -26.49 -33.34 -7.49
CA SER A 74 -26.53 -33.37 -8.94
C SER A 74 -27.23 -32.11 -9.47
N GLY A 75 -26.56 -31.41 -10.37
CA GLY A 75 -27.08 -30.16 -10.93
C GLY A 75 -26.81 -28.90 -10.14
N ILE A 76 -26.10 -28.95 -8.98
CA ILE A 76 -25.59 -27.75 -8.35
C ILE A 76 -24.29 -27.33 -9.07
N PRO A 77 -24.24 -26.17 -9.70
CA PRO A 77 -23.04 -25.71 -10.39
C PRO A 77 -21.91 -25.49 -9.39
N GLU A 78 -20.75 -26.01 -9.72
CA GLU A 78 -19.52 -25.72 -8.98
C GLU A 78 -19.07 -24.27 -9.26
N VAL A 79 -18.64 -23.57 -8.22
CA VAL A 79 -18.09 -22.20 -8.32
C VAL A 79 -16.64 -22.22 -7.95
N ASP A 80 -15.76 -21.97 -8.93
CA ASP A 80 -14.34 -21.74 -8.70
C ASP A 80 -14.12 -20.32 -8.18
N TRP A 81 -14.14 -20.19 -6.85
CA TRP A 81 -13.94 -18.92 -6.16
C TRP A 81 -12.52 -18.37 -6.29
N GLN A 82 -11.52 -19.24 -6.60
CA GLN A 82 -10.15 -18.80 -6.81
C GLN A 82 -10.00 -18.09 -8.14
N ASP A 83 -10.53 -18.70 -9.20
CA ASP A 83 -10.50 -18.12 -10.55
C ASP A 83 -11.26 -16.78 -10.60
N LEU A 84 -12.40 -16.69 -9.93
CA LEU A 84 -13.23 -15.49 -9.89
C LEU A 84 -12.56 -14.28 -9.20
N ILE A 85 -11.56 -14.50 -8.35
CA ILE A 85 -10.90 -13.43 -7.60
C ILE A 85 -9.49 -13.12 -8.10
N THR A 86 -8.98 -13.87 -9.05
CA THR A 86 -7.62 -13.74 -9.56
C THR A 86 -7.60 -13.37 -11.02
N ARG A 87 -6.49 -12.79 -11.45
CA ARG A 87 -6.21 -12.45 -12.84
C ARG A 87 -4.73 -12.42 -13.11
N ASP A 88 -4.35 -12.44 -14.36
CA ASP A 88 -3.04 -12.02 -14.79
C ASP A 88 -2.92 -10.49 -14.63
N GLY A 89 -1.84 -10.06 -14.00
CA GLY A 89 -1.57 -8.65 -13.74
C GLY A 89 -0.47 -8.10 -14.63
N ARG A 90 -0.62 -6.88 -15.12
CA ARG A 90 0.39 -6.16 -15.90
C ARG A 90 1.19 -5.21 -15.02
N ILE A 91 2.49 -5.13 -15.28
CA ILE A 91 3.40 -4.17 -14.63
C ILE A 91 4.03 -3.32 -15.73
N ASP A 92 3.95 -2.00 -15.59
CA ASP A 92 4.67 -1.04 -16.43
C ASP A 92 5.59 -0.18 -15.56
N ASN A 93 6.82 -0.04 -15.97
CA ASN A 93 7.77 0.85 -15.32
C ASN A 93 8.49 1.72 -16.34
N THR A 94 8.49 3.02 -16.10
CA THR A 94 9.19 4.01 -16.94
C THR A 94 10.08 4.86 -16.05
N ASP A 95 11.37 4.91 -16.39
CA ASP A 95 12.38 5.74 -15.74
C ASP A 95 12.95 6.74 -16.73
N ILE A 96 12.95 8.01 -16.37
CA ILE A 96 13.59 9.10 -17.12
C ILE A 96 14.62 9.73 -16.18
N ASN A 97 15.89 9.79 -16.64
CA ASN A 97 16.96 10.38 -15.84
C ASN A 97 17.72 11.41 -16.67
N ILE A 98 17.98 12.56 -16.06
CA ILE A 98 18.77 13.65 -16.62
C ILE A 98 19.89 13.96 -15.65
N SER A 99 21.11 14.01 -16.10
CA SER A 99 22.26 14.37 -15.27
C SER A 99 23.27 15.20 -16.04
N GLY A 100 24.00 16.07 -15.33
CA GLY A 100 25.03 16.87 -15.94
C GLY A 100 25.99 17.46 -14.90
N ASN A 101 27.11 17.97 -15.43
CA ASN A 101 28.17 18.63 -14.70
C ASN A 101 28.63 19.86 -15.50
N THR A 102 28.61 21.04 -14.87
CA THR A 102 29.08 22.32 -15.46
C THR A 102 30.43 22.76 -14.89
N GLY A 103 31.23 21.85 -14.31
CA GLY A 103 32.46 22.16 -13.57
C GLY A 103 32.19 22.66 -12.13
N LYS A 104 31.29 23.59 -11.95
CA LYS A 104 30.90 24.11 -10.63
C LYS A 104 29.66 23.41 -10.05
N THR A 105 28.77 22.93 -10.90
CA THR A 105 27.47 22.38 -10.50
C THR A 105 27.27 20.98 -11.04
N ASN A 106 26.90 20.06 -10.15
CA ASN A 106 26.44 18.72 -10.53
C ASN A 106 24.94 18.64 -10.24
N TYR A 107 24.21 18.07 -11.18
CA TYR A 107 22.79 17.83 -10.99
C TYR A 107 22.37 16.45 -11.50
N PHE A 108 21.36 15.90 -10.84
CA PHE A 108 20.68 14.68 -11.24
C PHE A 108 19.19 14.86 -10.97
N ILE A 109 18.38 14.65 -12.00
CA ILE A 109 16.92 14.69 -11.95
C ILE A 109 16.43 13.34 -12.44
N SER A 110 15.50 12.73 -11.73
CA SER A 110 14.84 11.51 -12.21
C SER A 110 13.34 11.57 -11.99
N TYR A 111 12.62 10.98 -12.92
CA TYR A 111 11.21 10.68 -12.80
C TYR A 111 11.00 9.18 -13.03
N ASN A 112 10.23 8.55 -12.15
CA ASN A 112 9.80 7.16 -12.30
C ASN A 112 8.28 7.10 -12.21
N ARG A 113 7.65 6.45 -13.19
CA ARG A 113 6.26 6.02 -13.13
C ARG A 113 6.22 4.51 -13.08
N PHE A 114 5.60 3.98 -12.06
CA PHE A 114 5.37 2.56 -11.85
C PHE A 114 3.87 2.30 -11.75
N TYR A 115 3.37 1.38 -12.55
CA TYR A 115 1.99 0.91 -12.54
C TYR A 115 1.98 -0.62 -12.41
N GLN A 116 1.16 -1.14 -11.53
CA GLN A 116 1.01 -2.58 -11.31
C GLN A 116 -0.46 -2.91 -11.10
N GLU A 117 -0.99 -3.76 -11.93
CA GLU A 117 -2.23 -4.49 -11.66
C GLU A 117 -1.92 -5.64 -10.70
N GLY A 118 -2.68 -5.78 -9.62
CA GLY A 118 -2.55 -6.92 -8.72
C GLY A 118 -3.11 -8.20 -9.34
N ILE A 119 -2.55 -9.33 -8.96
CA ILE A 119 -3.09 -10.67 -9.31
C ILE A 119 -4.45 -10.95 -8.68
N ILE A 120 -4.86 -10.14 -7.70
CA ILE A 120 -6.23 -10.16 -7.18
C ILE A 120 -7.02 -9.09 -7.89
N GLU A 121 -8.17 -9.48 -8.43
CA GLU A 121 -9.07 -8.60 -9.14
C GLU A 121 -9.45 -7.37 -8.29
N GLY A 122 -9.48 -6.19 -8.92
CA GLY A 122 -9.77 -4.93 -8.23
C GLY A 122 -8.68 -4.47 -7.24
N SER A 123 -7.44 -5.01 -7.33
CA SER A 123 -6.27 -4.49 -6.60
C SER A 123 -5.22 -3.96 -7.55
N GLY A 124 -4.45 -2.97 -7.10
CA GLY A 124 -3.40 -2.37 -7.93
C GLY A 124 -2.62 -1.27 -7.23
N LEU A 125 -1.55 -0.83 -7.88
CA LEU A 125 -0.63 0.19 -7.39
C LEU A 125 -0.20 1.11 -8.53
N GLU A 126 -0.35 2.41 -8.35
CA GLU A 126 0.29 3.44 -9.15
C GLU A 126 1.24 4.26 -8.27
N ARG A 127 2.46 4.48 -8.73
CA ARG A 127 3.46 5.27 -8.02
C ARG A 127 4.19 6.18 -8.99
N ASN A 128 4.22 7.47 -8.65
CA ASN A 128 5.01 8.48 -9.32
C ASN A 128 6.10 8.96 -8.36
N SER A 129 7.34 8.99 -8.81
CA SER A 129 8.48 9.42 -8.00
C SER A 129 9.35 10.42 -8.75
N ILE A 130 9.69 11.51 -8.06
CA ILE A 130 10.63 12.52 -8.57
C ILE A 130 11.81 12.57 -7.61
N ARG A 131 13.03 12.61 -8.15
CA ARG A 131 14.24 12.85 -7.37
C ARG A 131 15.05 13.95 -8.01
N LEU A 132 15.51 14.87 -7.16
CA LEU A 132 16.39 15.96 -7.52
C LEU A 132 17.61 15.94 -6.59
N ASN A 133 18.80 15.88 -7.18
CA ASN A 133 20.04 16.10 -6.48
C ASN A 133 20.79 17.24 -7.17
N PHE A 134 21.15 18.25 -6.41
CA PHE A 134 21.85 19.43 -6.87
C PHE A 134 22.98 19.77 -5.91
N ASP A 135 24.20 19.90 -6.43
CA ASP A 135 25.39 20.28 -5.69
C ASP A 135 26.12 21.38 -6.46
N THR A 136 26.47 22.48 -5.81
CA THR A 136 27.18 23.58 -6.45
C THR A 136 28.33 24.10 -5.60
N LYS A 137 29.43 24.40 -6.25
CA LYS A 137 30.53 25.21 -5.70
C LYS A 137 30.21 26.67 -5.97
N VAL A 138 29.63 27.38 -4.94
CA VAL A 138 29.23 28.77 -5.06
C VAL A 138 30.47 29.67 -5.27
N ASN A 139 31.51 29.39 -4.48
CA ASN A 139 32.84 30.00 -4.64
C ASN A 139 33.90 29.04 -4.04
N ASP A 140 35.15 29.50 -3.90
CA ASP A 140 36.24 28.63 -3.42
C ASP A 140 36.09 28.19 -1.95
N LYS A 141 35.29 28.91 -1.17
CA LYS A 141 35.07 28.60 0.25
C LYS A 141 33.69 27.99 0.53
N LEU A 142 32.71 28.17 -0.37
CA LEU A 142 31.31 27.77 -0.13
C LEU A 142 30.81 26.76 -1.15
N ARG A 143 30.34 25.63 -0.64
CA ARG A 143 29.58 24.63 -1.36
C ARG A 143 28.17 24.53 -0.78
N ALA A 144 27.19 24.32 -1.61
CA ALA A 144 25.81 24.10 -1.18
C ALA A 144 25.17 22.97 -2.02
N GLY A 145 24.16 22.33 -1.44
CA GLY A 145 23.45 21.31 -2.17
C GLY A 145 22.05 21.09 -1.62
N VAL A 146 21.20 20.53 -2.50
CA VAL A 146 19.83 20.16 -2.19
C VAL A 146 19.58 18.73 -2.68
N ARG A 147 18.90 17.98 -1.87
CA ARG A 147 18.38 16.64 -2.17
C ARG A 147 16.87 16.64 -1.96
N LEU A 148 16.13 16.25 -2.94
CA LEU A 148 14.69 16.10 -2.85
C LEU A 148 14.30 14.73 -3.42
N ALA A 149 13.48 14.00 -2.69
CA ALA A 149 12.75 12.84 -3.21
C ALA A 149 11.28 13.00 -2.84
N LEU A 150 10.42 13.01 -3.84
CA LEU A 150 8.97 13.02 -3.71
C LEU A 150 8.44 11.73 -4.31
N THR A 151 7.59 11.04 -3.57
CA THR A 151 6.89 9.85 -4.05
C THR A 151 5.42 10.00 -3.74
N ASP A 152 4.59 9.90 -4.77
CA ASP A 152 3.15 9.81 -4.64
C ASP A 152 2.68 8.43 -5.07
N ARG A 153 1.89 7.78 -4.22
CA ARG A 153 1.40 6.42 -4.41
C ARG A 153 -0.08 6.35 -4.19
N ARG A 154 -0.78 5.84 -5.18
CA ARG A 154 -2.18 5.42 -5.10
C ARG A 154 -2.24 3.91 -5.14
N GLN A 155 -2.94 3.30 -4.20
CA GLN A 155 -3.13 1.87 -4.10
C GLN A 155 -4.62 1.55 -4.02
N GLU A 156 -5.09 0.69 -4.90
CA GLU A 156 -6.34 -0.03 -4.73
C GLU A 156 -6.03 -1.27 -3.90
N VAL A 157 -6.42 -1.20 -2.62
CA VAL A 157 -6.08 -2.24 -1.65
C VAL A 157 -7.00 -3.43 -1.85
N ASN A 158 -6.44 -4.63 -1.80
CA ASN A 158 -7.20 -5.87 -1.88
C ASN A 158 -8.45 -5.83 -0.97
N LYS A 159 -9.59 -6.20 -1.55
CA LYS A 159 -10.93 -6.17 -0.92
C LYS A 159 -11.35 -7.55 -0.41
N VAL A 160 -10.72 -8.59 -0.92
CA VAL A 160 -11.07 -10.00 -0.67
C VAL A 160 -10.37 -10.52 0.58
N ASN A 161 -11.07 -11.32 1.35
CA ASN A 161 -10.48 -12.07 2.45
C ASN A 161 -10.06 -13.46 1.96
N PHE A 162 -8.76 -13.69 1.79
CA PHE A 162 -8.22 -14.97 1.35
C PHE A 162 -8.58 -16.14 2.24
N ASN A 163 -8.51 -15.97 3.56
CA ASN A 163 -8.89 -17.04 4.48
C ASN A 163 -10.34 -17.48 4.27
N GLN A 164 -11.21 -16.53 3.94
CA GLN A 164 -12.58 -16.89 3.63
C GLN A 164 -12.69 -17.68 2.32
N VAL A 165 -11.97 -17.26 1.27
CA VAL A 165 -12.02 -17.93 -0.03
C VAL A 165 -11.45 -19.34 0.03
N TYR A 166 -10.31 -19.52 0.70
CA TYR A 166 -9.62 -20.81 0.73
C TYR A 166 -10.14 -21.78 1.78
N PHE A 167 -10.73 -21.31 2.88
CA PHE A 167 -11.08 -22.17 4.00
C PHE A 167 -12.55 -22.16 4.40
N ASN A 168 -13.33 -21.20 3.95
CA ASN A 168 -14.70 -21.03 4.48
C ASN A 168 -15.78 -20.95 3.40
N ILE A 169 -15.44 -20.69 2.13
CA ILE A 169 -16.43 -20.68 1.05
C ILE A 169 -16.58 -22.08 0.49
N LEU A 170 -17.83 -22.52 0.37
CA LEU A 170 -18.15 -23.80 -0.19
C LEU A 170 -18.26 -23.73 -1.72
N PRO A 171 -17.83 -24.74 -2.47
CA PRO A 171 -17.92 -24.78 -3.92
C PRO A 171 -19.37 -24.78 -4.43
N ILE A 172 -20.31 -25.23 -3.60
CA ILE A 172 -21.76 -25.20 -3.89
C ILE A 172 -22.41 -23.84 -3.71
N ARG A 173 -21.72 -22.88 -3.09
CA ARG A 173 -22.29 -21.56 -2.86
C ARG A 173 -22.30 -20.76 -4.13
N GLN A 174 -23.50 -20.37 -4.58
CA GLN A 174 -23.67 -19.58 -5.78
C GLN A 174 -23.29 -18.11 -5.55
N ILE A 175 -22.83 -17.42 -6.61
CA ILE A 175 -22.51 -15.98 -6.57
C ILE A 175 -23.75 -15.16 -6.35
N TYR A 176 -24.84 -15.53 -7.03
CA TYR A 176 -26.14 -14.84 -7.00
C TYR A 176 -27.24 -15.76 -6.49
N ASP A 177 -28.24 -15.17 -5.85
CA ASP A 177 -29.49 -15.85 -5.51
C ASP A 177 -30.44 -15.91 -6.73
N VAL A 178 -31.62 -16.52 -6.55
CA VAL A 178 -32.62 -16.65 -7.58
C VAL A 178 -33.21 -15.32 -8.08
N ASN A 179 -32.99 -14.24 -7.32
CA ASN A 179 -33.45 -12.89 -7.67
C ASN A 179 -32.31 -12.04 -8.29
N GLY A 180 -31.13 -12.63 -8.50
CA GLY A 180 -29.94 -11.94 -9.03
C GLY A 180 -29.16 -11.08 -8.05
N ASN A 181 -29.44 -11.18 -6.75
CA ASN A 181 -28.67 -10.51 -5.71
C ASN A 181 -27.46 -11.35 -5.32
N TYR A 182 -26.37 -10.70 -4.88
CA TYR A 182 -25.22 -11.44 -4.34
C TYR A 182 -25.60 -12.20 -3.07
N THR A 183 -25.19 -13.46 -3.00
CA THR A 183 -25.46 -14.28 -1.82
C THR A 183 -24.68 -13.76 -0.59
N ALA A 184 -25.32 -13.78 0.57
CA ALA A 184 -24.77 -13.32 1.83
C ALA A 184 -24.63 -14.43 2.89
N VAL A 185 -25.06 -15.64 2.56
CA VAL A 185 -25.26 -16.70 3.54
C VAL A 185 -24.59 -17.98 3.06
N ASN A 186 -23.94 -18.68 3.98
CA ASN A 186 -23.48 -20.05 3.74
C ASN A 186 -24.73 -20.95 3.58
N PRO A 187 -24.84 -21.72 2.48
CA PRO A 187 -26.05 -22.49 2.20
C PRO A 187 -26.32 -23.63 3.20
N ILE A 188 -25.29 -24.05 3.95
CA ILE A 188 -25.41 -25.13 4.94
C ILE A 188 -25.65 -24.56 6.33
N SER A 189 -24.78 -23.65 6.79
CA SER A 189 -24.83 -23.15 8.17
C SER A 189 -25.82 -22.01 8.40
N GLY A 190 -26.32 -21.41 7.35
CA GLY A 190 -27.11 -20.19 7.47
C GLY A 190 -26.32 -18.97 8.00
N THR A 191 -25.00 -19.12 8.28
CA THR A 191 -24.18 -18.02 8.78
C THR A 191 -23.89 -16.99 7.71
N THR A 192 -23.84 -15.71 8.10
CA THR A 192 -23.51 -14.64 7.17
C THR A 192 -22.05 -14.74 6.72
N GLN A 193 -21.84 -14.67 5.43
CA GLN A 193 -20.51 -14.69 4.81
C GLN A 193 -20.43 -13.62 3.72
N ARG A 194 -19.27 -12.97 3.64
CA ARG A 194 -18.97 -12.03 2.56
C ARG A 194 -18.97 -12.75 1.21
N ASN A 195 -19.40 -12.05 0.18
CA ASN A 195 -19.29 -12.51 -1.20
C ASN A 195 -18.09 -11.86 -1.87
N PRO A 196 -17.05 -12.61 -2.23
CA PRO A 196 -15.81 -12.05 -2.79
C PRO A 196 -16.01 -11.26 -4.07
N VAL A 197 -16.91 -11.71 -4.94
CA VAL A 197 -17.21 -11.01 -6.21
C VAL A 197 -17.92 -9.68 -5.93
N SER A 198 -18.86 -9.65 -4.98
CA SER A 198 -19.45 -8.39 -4.52
C SER A 198 -18.43 -7.45 -3.91
N ASP A 199 -17.50 -7.99 -3.11
CA ASP A 199 -16.44 -7.19 -2.50
C ASP A 199 -15.55 -6.51 -3.55
N ILE A 200 -15.16 -7.24 -4.59
CA ILE A 200 -14.36 -6.72 -5.71
C ILE A 200 -15.11 -5.61 -6.43
N ASN A 201 -16.36 -5.86 -6.78
CA ASN A 201 -17.12 -4.97 -7.67
C ASN A 201 -17.60 -3.69 -6.98
N HIS A 202 -17.91 -3.74 -5.68
CA HIS A 202 -18.64 -2.66 -5.03
C HIS A 202 -17.91 -1.97 -3.91
N ARG A 203 -17.03 -2.66 -3.17
CA ARG A 203 -16.29 -2.02 -2.07
C ARG A 203 -15.19 -1.11 -2.60
N ILE A 204 -14.94 -0.01 -1.90
CA ILE A 204 -13.83 0.90 -2.17
C ILE A 204 -12.82 0.77 -1.03
N ARG A 205 -11.54 0.60 -1.39
CA ARG A 205 -10.41 0.59 -0.47
C ARG A 205 -9.22 1.28 -1.14
N HIS A 206 -9.21 2.61 -1.12
CA HIS A 206 -8.17 3.41 -1.75
C HIS A 206 -7.22 3.98 -0.69
N ARG A 207 -5.94 3.73 -0.87
CA ARG A 207 -4.87 4.32 -0.06
C ARG A 207 -4.02 5.25 -0.90
N PHE A 208 -3.81 6.46 -0.40
CA PHE A 208 -2.94 7.46 -0.99
C PHE A 208 -1.82 7.75 -0.01
N VAL A 209 -0.58 7.68 -0.48
CA VAL A 209 0.59 7.95 0.36
C VAL A 209 1.53 8.87 -0.39
N THR A 210 1.74 10.07 0.15
CA THR A 210 2.73 11.02 -0.37
C THR A 210 3.88 11.10 0.63
N ASN A 211 5.11 10.80 0.16
CA ASN A 211 6.34 10.92 0.93
C ASN A 211 7.21 12.01 0.31
N ILE A 212 7.70 12.92 1.15
CA ILE A 212 8.65 13.96 0.78
C ILE A 212 9.85 13.84 1.69
N LEU A 213 11.01 13.54 1.10
CA LEU A 213 12.30 13.59 1.78
C LEU A 213 13.12 14.71 1.16
N ALA A 214 13.42 15.74 1.93
CA ALA A 214 14.22 16.86 1.49
C ALA A 214 15.40 17.09 2.44
N ASN A 215 16.53 17.48 1.88
CA ASN A 215 17.70 17.90 2.62
C ASN A 215 18.41 19.02 1.87
N ALA A 216 18.75 20.08 2.56
CA ALA A 216 19.61 21.14 2.07
C ALA A 216 20.82 21.27 2.97
N TYR A 217 22.00 21.53 2.40
CA TYR A 217 23.20 21.75 3.17
C TYR A 217 24.04 22.90 2.59
N ALA A 218 24.81 23.50 3.49
CA ALA A 218 25.89 24.43 3.15
C ALA A 218 27.18 23.98 3.88
N GLU A 219 28.28 24.03 3.16
CA GLU A 219 29.60 23.67 3.64
C GLU A 219 30.53 24.85 3.38
N TYR A 220 31.10 25.44 4.44
CA TYR A 220 31.94 26.64 4.39
C TYR A 220 33.31 26.36 4.96
N ASN A 221 34.34 26.54 4.14
CA ASN A 221 35.76 26.48 4.56
C ASN A 221 36.12 27.78 5.23
N ILE A 222 36.06 27.81 6.57
CA ILE A 222 36.45 28.98 7.39
C ILE A 222 37.95 29.25 7.22
N LEU A 223 38.72 28.17 7.30
CA LEU A 223 40.17 28.12 7.07
C LEU A 223 40.47 26.92 6.15
N PRO A 224 41.66 26.83 5.53
CA PRO A 224 42.03 25.68 4.70
C PRO A 224 41.85 24.33 5.43
N ASP A 225 42.10 24.30 6.73
CA ASP A 225 42.02 23.10 7.56
C ASP A 225 40.74 23.01 8.39
N LEU A 226 39.83 24.02 8.33
CA LEU A 226 38.62 24.11 9.15
C LEU A 226 37.35 24.32 8.32
N THR A 227 36.49 23.33 8.33
CA THR A 227 35.23 23.29 7.56
C THR A 227 34.02 23.25 8.49
N LEU A 228 33.10 24.18 8.32
CA LEU A 228 31.77 24.18 8.91
C LEU A 228 30.79 23.63 7.91
N ARG A 229 29.98 22.67 8.31
CA ARG A 229 28.86 22.17 7.54
C ARG A 229 27.58 22.27 8.36
N THR A 230 26.53 22.86 7.77
CA THR A 230 25.16 22.85 8.30
C THR A 230 24.24 22.15 7.32
N SER A 231 23.30 21.36 7.83
CA SER A 231 22.26 20.74 7.00
C SER A 231 20.92 20.77 7.71
N VAL A 232 19.86 20.93 6.91
CA VAL A 232 18.47 20.82 7.35
C VAL A 232 17.79 19.78 6.50
N GLY A 233 17.24 18.77 7.16
CA GLY A 233 16.48 17.69 6.53
C GLY A 233 15.04 17.64 7.02
N THR A 234 14.15 17.20 6.16
CA THR A 234 12.76 16.88 6.54
C THR A 234 12.29 15.60 5.88
N ASN A 235 11.51 14.84 6.63
CA ASN A 235 10.80 13.66 6.15
C ASN A 235 9.31 13.84 6.47
N LEU A 236 8.49 14.03 5.42
CA LEU A 236 7.06 14.20 5.53
C LEU A 236 6.36 12.99 4.91
N THR A 237 5.44 12.40 5.65
CA THR A 237 4.55 11.36 5.13
C THR A 237 3.12 11.77 5.37
N PHE A 238 2.33 11.81 4.30
CA PHE A 238 0.89 11.98 4.32
C PHE A 238 0.26 10.67 3.87
N ASN A 239 -0.62 10.11 4.67
CA ASN A 239 -1.35 8.91 4.33
C ASN A 239 -2.84 9.19 4.47
N LYS A 240 -3.60 8.82 3.43
CA LYS A 240 -5.06 8.87 3.42
C LYS A 240 -5.59 7.49 3.03
N PHE A 241 -6.48 6.93 3.82
CA PHE A 241 -7.12 5.67 3.52
C PHE A 241 -8.64 5.83 3.52
N ASN A 242 -9.24 5.68 2.36
CA ASN A 242 -10.69 5.74 2.16
C ASN A 242 -11.23 4.33 2.00
N ARG A 243 -12.26 4.02 2.76
CA ARG A 243 -12.99 2.74 2.70
C ARG A 243 -14.47 3.03 2.56
N TYR A 244 -15.13 2.25 1.71
CA TYR A 244 -16.57 2.30 1.58
C TYR A 244 -17.14 0.89 1.37
N VAL A 245 -18.18 0.58 2.11
CA VAL A 245 -19.02 -0.60 1.94
C VAL A 245 -20.40 -0.11 1.54
N PRO A 246 -20.86 -0.41 0.32
CA PRO A 246 -22.11 0.14 -0.21
C PRO A 246 -23.36 -0.49 0.41
N THR A 247 -24.51 0.11 0.13
CA THR A 247 -25.83 -0.38 0.56
C THR A 247 -26.16 -1.74 -0.05
N VAL A 248 -25.67 -2.00 -1.28
CA VAL A 248 -25.83 -3.26 -2.02
C VAL A 248 -24.91 -4.39 -1.54
N ASP A 249 -24.02 -4.11 -0.58
CA ASP A 249 -23.21 -5.18 0.05
C ASP A 249 -24.15 -6.24 0.66
N PRO A 250 -23.96 -7.52 0.33
CA PRO A 250 -24.94 -8.56 0.68
C PRO A 250 -25.24 -8.64 2.18
N ILE A 251 -24.21 -8.48 3.03
CA ILE A 251 -24.40 -8.52 4.49
C ILE A 251 -25.13 -7.27 4.97
N ARG A 252 -24.77 -6.09 4.46
CA ARG A 252 -25.43 -4.85 4.87
C ARG A 252 -26.86 -4.78 4.40
N ASN A 253 -27.13 -5.27 3.19
CA ASN A 253 -28.49 -5.38 2.67
C ASN A 253 -29.34 -6.33 3.51
N LEU A 254 -28.81 -7.50 3.85
CA LEU A 254 -29.48 -8.47 4.71
C LEU A 254 -29.80 -7.90 6.10
N GLN A 255 -28.89 -7.09 6.66
CA GLN A 255 -29.04 -6.46 7.97
C GLN A 255 -29.83 -5.14 7.96
N GLY A 256 -30.14 -4.58 6.77
CA GLY A 256 -30.79 -3.27 6.64
C GLY A 256 -29.98 -2.11 7.20
N THR A 257 -28.63 -2.21 7.22
CA THR A 257 -27.76 -1.26 7.92
C THR A 257 -27.24 -0.10 7.09
N GLY A 258 -27.65 -0.02 5.81
CA GLY A 258 -27.19 1.04 4.88
C GLY A 258 -25.70 1.02 4.59
N GLY A 259 -25.20 1.99 3.85
CA GLY A 259 -23.78 2.09 3.50
C GLY A 259 -22.88 2.44 4.69
N LYS A 260 -21.59 2.06 4.62
CA LYS A 260 -20.59 2.41 5.65
C LYS A 260 -19.35 3.01 5.00
N ALA A 261 -18.93 4.17 5.47
CA ALA A 261 -17.74 4.88 5.05
C ALA A 261 -16.76 5.06 6.21
N ASP A 262 -15.47 4.88 5.95
CA ASP A 262 -14.39 5.20 6.87
C ASP A 262 -13.29 5.98 6.12
N VAL A 263 -12.77 7.02 6.74
CA VAL A 263 -11.66 7.84 6.24
C VAL A 263 -10.64 8.00 7.34
N ASP A 264 -9.40 7.57 7.07
CA ASP A 264 -8.27 7.74 7.97
C ASP A 264 -7.24 8.66 7.31
N HIS A 265 -6.77 9.66 8.03
CA HIS A 265 -5.70 10.56 7.64
C HIS A 265 -4.60 10.51 8.68
N SER A 266 -3.36 10.22 8.26
CA SER A 266 -2.23 10.36 9.15
C SER A 266 -1.12 11.19 8.52
N ARG A 267 -0.43 11.94 9.37
CA ARG A 267 0.72 12.76 9.00
C ARG A 267 1.88 12.47 9.93
N LYS A 268 3.02 12.15 9.34
CA LYS A 268 4.30 12.08 10.06
C LYS A 268 5.22 13.18 9.54
N THR A 269 5.81 13.95 10.45
CA THR A 269 6.76 15.03 10.14
C THR A 269 8.01 14.82 10.97
N GLY A 270 9.16 14.65 10.30
CA GLY A 270 10.47 14.66 10.92
C GLY A 270 11.25 15.85 10.40
N VAL A 271 11.88 16.61 11.29
CA VAL A 271 12.81 17.69 10.96
C VAL A 271 14.12 17.41 11.68
N LEU A 272 15.22 17.50 10.94
CA LEU A 272 16.58 17.27 11.43
C LEU A 272 17.45 18.46 11.04
N ASN A 273 18.16 19.04 11.99
CA ASN A 273 19.23 20.01 11.74
C ASN A 273 20.53 19.45 12.30
N GLU A 274 21.55 19.39 11.46
CA GLU A 274 22.88 18.91 11.83
C GLU A 274 23.90 19.98 11.51
N ASN A 275 24.77 20.25 12.46
CA ASN A 275 25.89 21.21 12.35
C ASN A 275 27.17 20.49 12.72
N THR A 276 28.18 20.52 11.87
CA THR A 276 29.46 19.87 12.12
C THR A 276 30.62 20.83 11.82
N LEU A 277 31.59 20.84 12.69
CA LEU A 277 32.84 21.54 12.50
C LEU A 277 33.95 20.50 12.40
N THR A 278 34.65 20.47 11.29
CA THR A 278 35.74 19.52 11.02
C THR A 278 37.04 20.27 10.90
N TYR A 279 38.03 19.91 11.72
CA TYR A 279 39.40 20.32 11.57
C TYR A 279 40.24 19.16 11.05
N SER A 280 40.95 19.37 9.93
CA SER A 280 41.79 18.34 9.30
C SER A 280 43.17 18.93 9.00
N LYS A 281 44.22 18.33 9.57
CA LYS A 281 45.59 18.82 9.43
C LYS A 281 46.56 17.67 9.18
N GLU A 282 47.44 17.85 8.21
CA GLU A 282 48.61 17.01 7.98
C GLU A 282 49.87 17.69 8.49
N ILE A 283 50.65 17.00 9.32
CA ILE A 283 51.88 17.49 9.90
C ILE A 283 52.95 16.40 9.73
N GLY A 284 53.80 16.55 8.74
CA GLY A 284 54.78 15.53 8.39
C GLY A 284 54.11 14.23 7.93
N ALA A 285 54.40 13.13 8.62
CA ALA A 285 53.77 11.82 8.35
C ALA A 285 52.45 11.58 9.12
N HIS A 286 51.98 12.57 9.91
CA HIS A 286 50.77 12.43 10.73
C HIS A 286 49.58 13.17 10.13
N SER A 287 48.42 12.51 10.13
CA SER A 287 47.13 13.10 9.73
C SER A 287 46.19 13.17 10.93
N PHE A 288 45.72 14.36 11.25
CA PHE A 288 44.78 14.61 12.34
C PHE A 288 43.44 15.03 11.78
N LYS A 289 42.35 14.41 12.28
CA LYS A 289 40.99 14.81 11.96
C LYS A 289 40.16 14.86 13.25
N ILE A 290 39.68 16.05 13.58
CA ILE A 290 38.82 16.31 14.74
C ILE A 290 37.48 16.77 14.22
N LEU A 291 36.37 16.17 14.72
CA LEU A 291 35.01 16.52 14.39
C LEU A 291 34.25 16.86 15.67
N ALA A 292 33.61 18.02 15.67
CA ALA A 292 32.60 18.40 16.66
C ALA A 292 31.27 18.58 15.97
N GLY A 293 30.18 18.12 16.60
CA GLY A 293 28.84 18.18 15.99
C GLY A 293 27.74 18.49 16.98
N PHE A 294 26.71 19.12 16.47
CA PHE A 294 25.49 19.43 17.21
C PHE A 294 24.26 19.10 16.30
N THR A 295 23.33 18.34 16.86
CA THR A 295 22.14 17.86 16.13
C THR A 295 20.86 18.19 16.89
N LEU A 296 19.87 18.69 16.18
CA LEU A 296 18.50 18.90 16.64
C LEU A 296 17.57 18.07 15.80
N GLN A 297 16.70 17.26 16.43
CA GLN A 297 15.68 16.48 15.75
C GLN A 297 14.35 16.66 16.43
N LYS A 298 13.29 16.76 15.61
CA LYS A 298 11.90 16.76 16.06
C LYS A 298 11.07 15.88 15.14
N ASP A 299 10.39 14.91 15.73
CA ASP A 299 9.41 14.06 15.06
C ASP A 299 8.03 14.34 15.65
N THR A 300 7.02 14.44 14.78
CA THR A 300 5.61 14.56 15.17
C THR A 300 4.77 13.60 14.36
N PHE A 301 3.76 13.04 15.01
CA PHE A 301 2.76 12.19 14.38
C PHE A 301 1.37 12.70 14.73
N SER A 302 0.48 12.72 13.76
CA SER A 302 -0.95 12.99 13.97
C SER A 302 -1.78 12.02 13.15
N ASP A 303 -2.87 11.55 13.74
CA ASP A 303 -3.83 10.65 13.12
C ASP A 303 -5.25 11.14 13.37
N LEU A 304 -6.09 11.07 12.34
CA LEU A 304 -7.49 11.42 12.38
C LEU A 304 -8.29 10.36 11.64
N GLY A 305 -9.14 9.63 12.35
CA GLY A 305 -10.12 8.71 11.79
C GLY A 305 -11.53 9.27 11.91
N ALA A 306 -12.31 9.14 10.84
CA ALA A 306 -13.74 9.44 10.86
C ALA A 306 -14.49 8.36 10.07
N GLY A 307 -15.64 7.95 10.59
CA GLY A 307 -16.53 6.99 9.95
C GLY A 307 -17.97 7.42 10.00
N GLY A 308 -18.76 6.94 9.06
CA GLY A 308 -20.22 7.10 9.05
C GLY A 308 -20.86 5.79 8.58
N GLN A 309 -21.97 5.41 9.19
CA GLN A 309 -22.75 4.26 8.73
C GLN A 309 -24.25 4.56 8.70
N GLY A 310 -24.97 3.82 7.88
CA GLY A 310 -26.41 4.02 7.69
C GLY A 310 -26.74 4.97 6.55
N SER A 311 -25.79 5.23 5.64
CA SER A 311 -26.09 5.99 4.41
C SER A 311 -27.17 5.28 3.60
N ALA A 312 -28.19 6.04 3.18
CA ALA A 312 -29.32 5.51 2.41
C ALA A 312 -29.02 5.27 0.92
N ASN A 313 -27.93 5.86 0.42
CA ASN A 313 -27.50 5.70 -0.98
C ASN A 313 -25.97 5.71 -1.11
N ASP A 314 -25.49 5.27 -2.27
CA ASP A 314 -24.06 5.06 -2.55
C ASP A 314 -23.44 6.19 -3.42
N VAL A 315 -24.16 7.29 -3.67
CA VAL A 315 -23.73 8.34 -4.61
C VAL A 315 -22.50 9.09 -4.11
N VAL A 316 -22.49 9.46 -2.83
CA VAL A 316 -21.41 10.28 -2.25
C VAL A 316 -20.32 9.48 -1.56
N THR A 317 -20.56 8.20 -1.30
CA THR A 317 -19.60 7.26 -0.68
C THR A 317 -18.98 7.82 0.61
N PHE A 318 -17.65 7.95 0.66
CA PHE A 318 -16.88 8.53 1.79
C PHE A 318 -16.73 10.06 1.70
N ASN A 319 -17.29 10.73 0.69
CA ASN A 319 -17.13 12.18 0.52
C ASN A 319 -18.07 13.00 1.41
N ASN A 320 -19.09 12.38 1.98
CA ASN A 320 -19.96 13.02 2.96
C ASN A 320 -20.38 12.01 4.04
N LEU A 321 -19.64 11.99 5.15
CA LEU A 321 -19.92 11.12 6.28
C LEU A 321 -21.18 11.50 7.06
N ALA A 322 -21.63 12.75 6.92
CA ALA A 322 -22.81 13.27 7.64
C ALA A 322 -24.14 12.64 7.18
N LEU A 323 -24.14 11.88 6.09
CA LEU A 323 -25.32 11.10 5.67
C LEU A 323 -25.59 9.86 6.54
N GLY A 324 -24.73 9.55 7.48
CA GLY A 324 -24.88 8.44 8.43
C GLY A 324 -24.54 8.84 9.85
N ALA A 325 -24.68 7.90 10.80
CA ALA A 325 -24.20 8.07 12.16
C ALA A 325 -22.66 8.18 12.16
N ILE A 326 -22.13 9.30 12.65
CA ILE A 326 -20.70 9.63 12.60
C ILE A 326 -19.98 9.13 13.85
N SER A 327 -18.77 8.59 13.66
CA SER A 327 -17.79 8.33 14.69
C SER A 327 -16.43 8.95 14.31
N THR A 328 -15.70 9.49 15.28
CA THR A 328 -14.39 10.10 15.06
C THR A 328 -13.37 9.61 16.09
N THR A 329 -12.12 9.44 15.66
CA THR A 329 -10.96 9.22 16.54
C THR A 329 -9.85 10.18 16.14
N ASN A 330 -9.15 10.73 17.13
CA ASN A 330 -8.05 11.66 16.92
C ASN A 330 -6.89 11.33 17.86
N THR A 331 -5.67 11.24 17.34
CA THR A 331 -4.43 11.08 18.12
C THR A 331 -3.37 12.04 17.60
N ILE A 332 -2.80 12.84 18.50
CA ILE A 332 -1.68 13.76 18.22
C ILE A 332 -0.59 13.47 19.23
N ASN A 333 0.61 13.14 18.73
CA ASN A 333 1.84 12.90 19.51
C ASN A 333 2.99 13.78 19.03
#